data_02396bd239753f15dffd25bac0383db5
#
_entry.id   02396bd239753f15dffd25bac0383db5
#
_cell.length_a   1.000
_cell.length_b   1.000
_cell.length_c   1.000
_cell.angle_alpha   90.00
_cell.angle_beta   90.00
_cell.angle_gamma   90.00
#
_symmetry.space_group_name_H-M   'P 1'
#
loop_
_entity.id
_entity.type
_entity.pdbx_description
1 polymer ?
#
loop_
_entity_poly.entity_id
_entity_poly.type
_entity_poly.pdbx_seq_one_letter_code
_entity_poly.pdbx_strand_id
1 'polypeptide(L)'
;MTKQKVWMILGLLAALIVLVFSLNFYFVSYLNVNQSGIGDTAYGKATSTKSGYFHQLKKRVRALKPIYLNRNPQYYRIRNKVWRNFEPQPYENVTTIWDISYWWPHDNDLYPAFDSTMGQLLNALRSEDIISARNAPKGTQLKLLLHLTGKQKVIFKPKWYERNEVIDGPVYSGKDRFNAEIMAFYLGAILNMRWTPVAIGRKINLKEIYEQKADKLLRNTMTVNEDGTQYCLFGKCFFCKEEEAICGDDEHMLEGVILYLVPGSFEKYRSPWQRTYKDNQLAPWEEDMNYCNTLKDKLSYSRLLDLVDVSIFDFLIQNGDRHHYETREDRVVLIDNGKGFGNPNVDFIDILAPLYQCCV
;
A
#
# COMPACT_ATOMS: atom_id res chain seq x y z
N MET A 1 -50.64 -20.22 38.60
CA MET A 1 -49.54 -19.35 39.14
C MET A 1 -50.18 -18.28 40.00
N THR A 2 -49.72 -18.13 41.22
CA THR A 2 -50.25 -17.07 42.13
C THR A 2 -49.78 -15.69 41.63
N LYS A 3 -50.64 -14.66 41.76
CA LYS A 3 -50.30 -13.27 41.35
C LYS A 3 -48.92 -12.82 41.89
N GLN A 4 -48.53 -13.28 43.05
CA GLN A 4 -47.22 -12.99 43.64
C GLN A 4 -46.05 -13.55 42.88
N LYS A 5 -46.15 -14.74 42.27
CA LYS A 5 -45.10 -15.33 41.41
C LYS A 5 -44.94 -14.59 40.06
N VAL A 6 -46.04 -14.04 39.53
CA VAL A 6 -46.01 -13.24 38.31
C VAL A 6 -45.28 -11.92 38.54
N TRP A 7 -45.56 -11.23 39.62
CA TRP A 7 -44.87 -9.99 39.97
C TRP A 7 -43.39 -10.19 40.27
N MET A 8 -43.00 -11.31 40.86
CA MET A 8 -41.60 -11.65 41.10
C MET A 8 -40.84 -11.90 39.80
N ILE A 9 -41.47 -12.59 38.83
CA ILE A 9 -40.87 -12.82 37.50
C ILE A 9 -40.75 -11.52 36.72
N LEU A 10 -41.75 -10.63 36.75
CA LEU A 10 -41.68 -9.34 36.08
C LEU A 10 -40.60 -8.44 36.70
N GLY A 11 -40.43 -8.48 38.03
CA GLY A 11 -39.36 -7.75 38.71
C GLY A 11 -37.97 -8.25 38.34
N LEU A 12 -37.77 -9.58 38.23
CA LEU A 12 -36.51 -10.18 37.76
C LEU A 12 -36.22 -9.85 36.31
N LEU A 13 -37.22 -9.85 35.44
CA LEU A 13 -37.08 -9.44 34.05
C LEU A 13 -36.69 -7.97 33.90
N ALA A 14 -37.34 -7.09 34.67
CA ALA A 14 -36.99 -5.67 34.68
C ALA A 14 -35.55 -5.43 35.18
N ALA A 15 -35.14 -6.11 36.24
CA ALA A 15 -33.77 -6.05 36.76
C ALA A 15 -32.74 -6.55 35.73
N LEU A 16 -33.05 -7.63 34.99
CA LEU A 16 -32.19 -8.18 33.92
C LEU A 16 -32.06 -7.19 32.77
N ILE A 17 -33.14 -6.55 32.37
CA ILE A 17 -33.12 -5.52 31.31
C ILE A 17 -32.25 -4.36 31.74
N VAL A 18 -32.39 -3.84 32.93
CA VAL A 18 -31.57 -2.73 33.48
C VAL A 18 -30.09 -3.14 33.52
N LEU A 19 -29.78 -4.38 33.92
CA LEU A 19 -28.41 -4.90 33.96
C LEU A 19 -27.80 -4.96 32.54
N VAL A 20 -28.55 -5.47 31.58
CA VAL A 20 -28.09 -5.55 30.17
C VAL A 20 -27.84 -4.16 29.57
N PHE A 21 -28.75 -3.19 29.85
CA PHE A 21 -28.56 -1.80 29.41
C PHE A 21 -27.34 -1.15 30.07
N SER A 22 -27.14 -1.38 31.37
CA SER A 22 -25.99 -0.84 32.11
C SER A 22 -24.67 -1.43 31.62
N LEU A 23 -24.63 -2.74 31.34
CA LEU A 23 -23.46 -3.40 30.75
C LEU A 23 -23.17 -2.89 29.35
N ASN A 24 -24.18 -2.75 28.49
CA ASN A 24 -23.97 -2.19 27.14
C ASN A 24 -23.50 -0.73 27.24
N PHE A 25 -24.05 0.09 28.11
CA PHE A 25 -23.59 1.46 28.30
C PHE A 25 -22.14 1.52 28.81
N TYR A 26 -21.79 0.64 29.75
CA TYR A 26 -20.42 0.49 30.23
C TYR A 26 -19.46 0.06 29.12
N PHE A 27 -19.83 -0.94 28.31
CA PHE A 27 -19.04 -1.39 27.17
C PHE A 27 -18.87 -0.31 26.11
N VAL A 28 -19.92 0.40 25.75
CA VAL A 28 -19.86 1.52 24.80
C VAL A 28 -18.97 2.65 25.33
N SER A 29 -19.13 2.99 26.63
CA SER A 29 -18.27 3.99 27.27
C SER A 29 -16.82 3.54 27.36
N TYR A 30 -16.58 2.28 27.70
CA TYR A 30 -15.24 1.69 27.74
C TYR A 30 -14.57 1.66 26.35
N LEU A 31 -15.32 1.29 25.30
CA LEU A 31 -14.83 1.32 23.93
C LEU A 31 -14.58 2.75 23.43
N ASN A 32 -15.45 3.71 23.77
CA ASN A 32 -15.24 5.12 23.42
C ASN A 32 -14.06 5.75 24.17
N VAL A 33 -13.85 5.40 25.45
CA VAL A 33 -12.68 5.85 26.21
C VAL A 33 -11.39 5.23 25.65
N ASN A 34 -11.42 3.96 25.26
CA ASN A 34 -10.25 3.32 24.64
C ASN A 34 -10.00 3.78 23.20
N GLN A 35 -11.04 4.14 22.42
CA GLN A 35 -10.85 4.75 21.10
C GLN A 35 -10.28 6.17 21.19
N SER A 36 -10.63 6.94 22.20
CA SER A 36 -10.01 8.26 22.43
C SER A 36 -8.59 8.18 23.00
N GLY A 37 -8.22 7.05 23.62
CA GLY A 37 -6.88 6.84 24.22
C GLY A 37 -5.87 6.19 23.30
N ILE A 38 -6.27 5.38 22.31
CA ILE A 38 -5.35 4.62 21.44
C ILE A 38 -4.74 5.51 20.35
N GLY A 39 -5.44 6.59 19.93
CA GLY A 39 -4.90 7.54 18.94
C GLY A 39 -3.76 8.43 19.43
N ASP A 40 -3.66 8.65 20.74
CA ASP A 40 -2.70 9.61 21.31
C ASP A 40 -1.49 8.95 22.01
N THR A 41 -1.53 7.65 22.35
CA THR A 41 -0.48 7.03 23.17
C THR A 41 0.71 6.47 22.40
N ALA A 42 0.55 6.04 21.12
CA ALA A 42 1.67 5.58 20.31
C ALA A 42 2.51 6.74 19.72
N TYR A 43 1.93 7.93 19.61
CA TYR A 43 2.62 9.15 19.16
C TYR A 43 3.01 10.09 20.30
N GLY A 44 2.50 9.85 21.50
CA GLY A 44 2.49 10.83 22.61
C GLY A 44 3.78 10.95 23.41
N LYS A 45 4.76 10.04 23.31
CA LYS A 45 5.98 10.10 24.12
C LYS A 45 7.19 10.78 23.48
N ALA A 46 7.17 10.97 22.14
CA ALA A 46 8.29 11.64 21.44
C ALA A 46 7.98 13.09 21.01
N THR A 47 6.86 13.68 21.44
CA THR A 47 6.30 14.87 20.76
C THR A 47 6.05 16.09 21.62
N SER A 48 6.74 16.25 22.74
CA SER A 48 6.54 17.48 23.58
C SER A 48 7.04 18.78 22.90
N THR A 49 7.66 18.69 21.71
CA THR A 49 8.15 19.86 20.95
C THR A 49 7.75 19.83 19.47
N LYS A 50 6.92 18.88 19.01
CA LYS A 50 6.42 18.92 17.61
C LYS A 50 5.61 20.18 17.43
N SER A 51 6.03 20.99 16.47
CA SER A 51 5.54 22.33 16.17
C SER A 51 4.03 22.42 16.32
N GLY A 52 3.53 23.46 16.97
CA GLY A 52 2.10 23.73 17.14
C GLY A 52 1.31 23.77 15.83
N TYR A 53 1.99 23.84 14.70
CA TYR A 53 1.46 23.82 13.36
C TYR A 53 0.82 22.48 12.96
N PHE A 54 1.51 21.35 13.06
CA PHE A 54 0.91 20.04 12.76
C PHE A 54 -0.24 19.72 13.72
N HIS A 55 -0.15 20.15 14.96
CA HIS A 55 -1.25 20.04 15.90
C HIS A 55 -2.45 20.90 15.47
N GLN A 56 -2.23 22.16 15.06
CA GLN A 56 -3.30 23.03 14.57
C GLN A 56 -3.91 22.49 13.28
N LEU A 57 -3.11 21.96 12.38
CA LEU A 57 -3.57 21.33 11.15
C LEU A 57 -4.43 20.10 11.44
N LYS A 58 -3.93 19.17 12.26
CA LYS A 58 -4.69 18.00 12.69
C LYS A 58 -6.04 18.39 13.30
N LYS A 59 -6.05 19.47 14.11
CA LYS A 59 -7.29 20.02 14.69
C LYS A 59 -8.24 20.55 13.60
N ARG A 60 -7.73 21.27 12.60
CA ARG A 60 -8.54 21.79 11.48
C ARG A 60 -9.10 20.66 10.62
N VAL A 61 -8.29 19.67 10.25
CA VAL A 61 -8.73 18.51 9.46
C VAL A 61 -9.80 17.72 10.21
N ARG A 62 -9.64 17.45 11.50
CA ARG A 62 -10.64 16.79 12.34
C ARG A 62 -11.95 17.58 12.50
N ALA A 63 -11.90 18.89 12.36
CA ALA A 63 -13.08 19.75 12.42
C ALA A 63 -13.88 19.76 11.08
N LEU A 64 -13.32 19.22 9.99
CA LEU A 64 -14.05 19.10 8.73
C LEU A 64 -15.19 18.09 8.89
N LYS A 65 -16.34 18.44 8.35
CA LYS A 65 -17.49 17.51 8.36
C LYS A 65 -17.17 16.33 7.43
N PRO A 66 -17.30 15.09 7.90
CA PRO A 66 -17.09 13.92 7.07
C PRO A 66 -18.10 13.92 5.91
N ILE A 67 -17.60 13.70 4.69
CA ILE A 67 -18.43 13.54 3.49
C ILE A 67 -18.47 12.04 3.17
N TYR A 68 -19.45 11.33 3.71
CA TYR A 68 -19.56 9.88 3.51
C TYR A 68 -20.14 9.47 2.16
N LEU A 69 -20.80 10.38 1.45
CA LEU A 69 -21.43 10.09 0.18
C LEU A 69 -20.93 11.04 -0.90
N ASN A 70 -20.12 10.51 -1.79
CA ASN A 70 -19.75 11.24 -3.00
C ASN A 70 -20.89 11.15 -4.02
N ARG A 71 -21.60 12.26 -4.23
CA ARG A 71 -22.66 12.39 -5.24
C ARG A 71 -22.16 13.04 -6.53
N ASN A 72 -20.87 13.25 -6.70
CA ASN A 72 -20.31 13.86 -7.90
C ASN A 72 -20.48 12.92 -9.11
N PRO A 73 -21.29 13.27 -10.13
CA PRO A 73 -21.49 12.44 -11.30
C PRO A 73 -20.20 12.19 -12.11
N GLN A 74 -19.26 13.15 -12.09
CA GLN A 74 -17.97 12.99 -12.78
C GLN A 74 -17.13 11.86 -12.15
N TYR A 75 -17.11 11.77 -10.81
CA TYR A 75 -16.41 10.67 -10.12
C TYR A 75 -16.92 9.30 -10.61
N TYR A 76 -18.22 9.10 -10.63
CA TYR A 76 -18.80 7.84 -11.10
C TYR A 76 -18.47 7.54 -12.56
N ARG A 77 -18.46 8.55 -13.43
CA ARG A 77 -18.07 8.41 -14.84
C ARG A 77 -16.61 7.97 -14.96
N ILE A 78 -15.69 8.68 -14.28
CA ILE A 78 -14.26 8.38 -14.31
C ILE A 78 -14.00 6.98 -13.73
N ARG A 79 -14.54 6.69 -12.55
CA ARG A 79 -14.42 5.38 -11.90
C ARG A 79 -14.90 4.25 -12.82
N ASN A 80 -16.09 4.38 -13.39
CA ASN A 80 -16.66 3.34 -14.25
C ASN A 80 -15.86 3.18 -15.55
N LYS A 81 -15.32 4.28 -16.09
CA LYS A 81 -14.49 4.24 -17.28
C LYS A 81 -13.17 3.54 -17.01
N VAL A 82 -12.49 3.86 -15.89
CA VAL A 82 -11.28 3.18 -15.44
C VAL A 82 -11.55 1.70 -15.19
N TRP A 83 -12.64 1.38 -14.49
CA TRP A 83 -13.00 0.01 -14.17
C TRP A 83 -13.17 -0.85 -15.42
N ARG A 84 -13.93 -0.35 -16.43
CA ARG A 84 -14.12 -1.06 -17.71
C ARG A 84 -12.82 -1.23 -18.48
N ASN A 85 -11.94 -0.22 -18.46
CA ASN A 85 -10.65 -0.28 -19.13
C ASN A 85 -9.70 -1.30 -18.47
N PHE A 86 -9.86 -1.56 -17.18
CA PHE A 86 -9.04 -2.47 -16.40
C PHE A 86 -9.66 -3.86 -16.23
N GLU A 87 -10.82 -4.10 -16.81
CA GLU A 87 -11.39 -5.45 -16.84
C GLU A 87 -10.52 -6.35 -17.72
N PRO A 88 -10.03 -7.51 -17.19
CA PRO A 88 -9.21 -8.43 -17.96
C PRO A 88 -9.91 -8.89 -19.22
N GLN A 89 -9.27 -8.72 -20.38
CA GLN A 89 -9.79 -9.07 -21.69
C GLN A 89 -8.97 -10.20 -22.34
N PRO A 90 -9.59 -11.06 -23.14
CA PRO A 90 -8.87 -12.06 -23.91
C PRO A 90 -7.93 -11.38 -24.93
N TYR A 91 -6.87 -12.11 -25.29
CA TYR A 91 -5.88 -11.67 -26.29
C TYR A 91 -5.46 -12.87 -27.17
N GLU A 92 -5.00 -12.60 -28.38
CA GLU A 92 -4.57 -13.62 -29.32
C GLU A 92 -3.04 -13.87 -29.22
N ASN A 93 -2.25 -12.80 -29.09
CA ASN A 93 -0.80 -12.88 -29.09
C ASN A 93 -0.21 -12.01 -27.97
N VAL A 94 0.40 -12.67 -27.00
CA VAL A 94 0.99 -11.99 -25.84
C VAL A 94 2.20 -11.14 -26.22
N THR A 95 2.98 -11.52 -27.23
CA THR A 95 4.14 -10.73 -27.66
C THR A 95 3.72 -9.36 -28.16
N THR A 96 2.62 -9.30 -28.91
CA THR A 96 2.04 -8.02 -29.37
C THR A 96 1.65 -7.12 -28.20
N ILE A 97 1.10 -7.70 -27.11
CA ILE A 97 0.73 -6.94 -25.91
C ILE A 97 1.96 -6.36 -25.22
N TRP A 98 3.04 -7.19 -25.10
CA TRP A 98 4.30 -6.71 -24.53
C TRP A 98 4.91 -5.60 -25.37
N ASP A 99 4.89 -5.73 -26.70
CA ASP A 99 5.43 -4.71 -27.61
C ASP A 99 4.66 -3.40 -27.51
N ILE A 100 3.31 -3.45 -27.48
CA ILE A 100 2.47 -2.25 -27.32
C ILE A 100 2.75 -1.60 -25.95
N SER A 101 2.70 -2.38 -24.87
CA SER A 101 2.88 -1.85 -23.52
C SER A 101 4.29 -1.34 -23.24
N TYR A 102 5.29 -1.83 -23.95
CA TYR A 102 6.68 -1.35 -23.88
C TYR A 102 6.78 0.15 -24.26
N TRP A 103 5.97 0.59 -25.21
CA TRP A 103 5.95 1.98 -25.70
C TRP A 103 4.97 2.90 -24.97
N TRP A 104 4.21 2.39 -23.99
CA TRP A 104 3.27 3.21 -23.23
C TRP A 104 3.91 4.32 -22.39
N PRO A 105 5.05 4.09 -21.72
CA PRO A 105 5.65 5.17 -20.96
C PRO A 105 6.05 6.32 -21.87
N HIS A 106 5.36 7.43 -21.75
CA HIS A 106 5.57 8.62 -22.57
C HIS A 106 5.47 9.87 -21.70
N ASP A 107 6.39 10.80 -21.88
CA ASP A 107 6.49 12.07 -21.16
C ASP A 107 6.30 11.90 -19.63
N ASN A 108 5.10 12.05 -19.16
CA ASN A 108 4.76 12.12 -17.75
C ASN A 108 3.99 10.93 -17.20
N ASP A 109 3.59 9.98 -18.06
CA ASP A 109 2.73 8.86 -17.68
C ASP A 109 3.37 7.50 -17.98
N LEU A 110 3.11 6.51 -17.12
CA LEU A 110 3.59 5.14 -17.32
C LEU A 110 2.69 4.31 -18.22
N TYR A 111 1.47 4.74 -18.44
CA TYR A 111 0.48 4.09 -19.31
C TYR A 111 -0.58 5.09 -19.77
N PRO A 112 -1.24 4.85 -20.91
CA PRO A 112 -2.27 5.76 -21.44
C PRO A 112 -3.52 5.78 -20.54
N ALA A 113 -4.25 6.89 -20.57
CA ALA A 113 -5.47 7.06 -19.77
C ALA A 113 -6.53 6.01 -20.11
N PHE A 114 -6.64 5.68 -21.41
CA PHE A 114 -7.56 4.68 -21.92
C PHE A 114 -6.94 4.01 -23.15
N ASP A 115 -6.81 2.70 -23.06
CA ASP A 115 -6.29 1.88 -24.14
C ASP A 115 -6.94 0.49 -24.04
N SER A 116 -7.49 0.01 -25.15
CA SER A 116 -8.14 -1.31 -25.19
C SER A 116 -7.18 -2.46 -24.83
N THR A 117 -5.88 -2.25 -25.00
CA THR A 117 -4.85 -3.24 -24.66
C THR A 117 -4.64 -3.36 -23.15
N MET A 118 -5.07 -2.38 -22.33
CA MET A 118 -4.88 -2.44 -20.88
C MET A 118 -5.52 -3.68 -20.26
N GLY A 119 -6.75 -4.00 -20.61
CA GLY A 119 -7.42 -5.22 -20.13
C GLY A 119 -6.71 -6.50 -20.58
N GLN A 120 -6.19 -6.51 -21.79
CA GLN A 120 -5.38 -7.63 -22.33
C GLN A 120 -4.05 -7.75 -21.57
N LEU A 121 -3.36 -6.65 -21.30
CA LEU A 121 -2.14 -6.63 -20.49
C LEU A 121 -2.39 -7.17 -19.08
N LEU A 122 -3.46 -6.73 -18.42
CA LEU A 122 -3.81 -7.22 -17.09
C LEU A 122 -4.11 -8.72 -17.10
N ASN A 123 -4.81 -9.21 -18.11
CA ASN A 123 -5.03 -10.65 -18.28
C ASN A 123 -3.71 -11.40 -18.49
N ALA A 124 -2.85 -10.94 -19.39
CA ALA A 124 -1.55 -11.56 -19.65
C ALA A 124 -0.66 -11.60 -18.41
N LEU A 125 -0.57 -10.50 -17.64
CA LEU A 125 0.17 -10.45 -16.37
C LEU A 125 -0.36 -11.47 -15.36
N ARG A 126 -1.67 -11.73 -15.36
CA ARG A 126 -2.33 -12.64 -14.43
C ARG A 126 -2.19 -14.11 -14.84
N SER A 127 -2.20 -14.44 -16.13
CA SER A 127 -2.38 -15.81 -16.63
C SER A 127 -1.19 -16.40 -17.38
N GLU A 128 -0.29 -15.57 -17.95
CA GLU A 128 0.85 -16.11 -18.72
C GLU A 128 1.79 -16.96 -17.88
N ASP A 129 2.38 -17.99 -18.47
CA ASP A 129 3.28 -18.91 -17.81
C ASP A 129 4.53 -18.21 -17.28
N ILE A 130 4.93 -18.58 -16.07
CA ILE A 130 6.21 -18.18 -15.48
C ILE A 130 7.29 -19.09 -16.07
N ILE A 131 8.20 -18.51 -16.84
CA ILE A 131 9.29 -19.25 -17.47
C ILE A 131 10.50 -19.39 -16.54
N SER A 132 10.79 -18.37 -15.77
CA SER A 132 11.85 -18.41 -14.76
C SER A 132 11.57 -17.45 -13.59
N ALA A 133 12.15 -17.78 -12.44
CA ALA A 133 12.06 -17.01 -11.22
C ALA A 133 13.43 -16.83 -10.57
N ARG A 134 13.67 -15.65 -10.00
CA ARG A 134 14.85 -15.36 -9.21
C ARG A 134 14.57 -14.31 -8.12
N ASN A 135 15.43 -14.24 -7.12
CA ASN A 135 15.38 -13.14 -6.16
C ASN A 135 15.52 -11.80 -6.89
N ALA A 136 14.74 -10.82 -6.52
CA ALA A 136 14.92 -9.46 -7.04
C ALA A 136 16.29 -8.90 -6.61
N PRO A 137 17.02 -8.20 -7.50
CA PRO A 137 18.42 -7.86 -7.26
C PRO A 137 18.65 -6.86 -6.13
N LYS A 138 17.64 -6.12 -5.72
CA LYS A 138 17.71 -5.07 -4.68
C LYS A 138 16.38 -4.97 -3.93
N GLY A 139 16.45 -4.53 -2.69
CA GLY A 139 15.27 -4.17 -1.88
C GLY A 139 15.39 -4.58 -0.42
N THR A 140 14.53 -4.01 0.39
CA THR A 140 14.44 -4.26 1.83
C THR A 140 13.42 -5.35 2.15
N GLN A 141 12.43 -5.54 1.28
CA GLN A 141 11.32 -6.47 1.46
C GLN A 141 11.35 -7.60 0.42
N LEU A 142 10.75 -8.75 0.75
CA LEU A 142 10.69 -9.93 -0.11
C LEU A 142 9.97 -9.62 -1.43
N LYS A 143 10.65 -9.90 -2.52
CA LYS A 143 10.11 -9.84 -3.88
C LYS A 143 10.90 -10.73 -4.82
N LEU A 144 10.20 -11.26 -5.82
CA LEU A 144 10.80 -12.05 -6.89
C LEU A 144 10.81 -11.27 -8.19
N LEU A 145 11.82 -11.50 -9.01
CA LEU A 145 11.82 -11.14 -10.41
C LEU A 145 11.43 -12.38 -11.22
N LEU A 146 10.29 -12.30 -11.91
CA LEU A 146 9.78 -13.37 -12.75
C LEU A 146 9.91 -12.98 -14.22
N HIS A 147 10.13 -13.97 -15.07
CA HIS A 147 9.99 -13.83 -16.52
C HIS A 147 8.75 -14.62 -16.95
N LEU A 148 7.85 -13.94 -17.62
CA LEU A 148 6.67 -14.56 -18.24
C LEU A 148 6.96 -14.97 -19.68
N THR A 149 6.06 -15.73 -20.28
CA THR A 149 6.05 -16.03 -21.72
C THR A 149 6.29 -14.76 -22.53
N GLY A 150 7.06 -14.84 -23.61
CA GLY A 150 7.45 -13.66 -24.40
C GLY A 150 8.55 -12.80 -23.75
N LYS A 151 9.21 -13.30 -22.69
CA LYS A 151 10.34 -12.67 -21.98
C LYS A 151 9.98 -11.40 -21.17
N GLN A 152 8.68 -11.14 -20.93
CA GLN A 152 8.27 -10.03 -20.09
C GLN A 152 8.77 -10.20 -18.66
N LYS A 153 9.45 -9.20 -18.14
CA LYS A 153 9.92 -9.15 -16.75
C LYS A 153 8.83 -8.51 -15.87
N VAL A 154 8.60 -9.11 -14.71
CA VAL A 154 7.66 -8.60 -13.72
C VAL A 154 8.22 -8.78 -12.31
N ILE A 155 7.78 -7.96 -11.39
CA ILE A 155 8.05 -8.12 -9.95
C ILE A 155 6.84 -8.78 -9.29
N PHE A 156 7.09 -9.81 -8.52
CA PHE A 156 6.09 -10.42 -7.65
C PHE A 156 6.37 -10.03 -6.19
N LYS A 157 5.37 -9.48 -5.49
CA LYS A 157 5.39 -9.25 -4.03
C LYS A 157 4.34 -10.14 -3.38
N PRO A 158 4.70 -10.98 -2.40
CA PRO A 158 3.77 -11.93 -1.79
C PRO A 158 2.80 -11.25 -0.83
N LYS A 159 1.70 -11.94 -0.53
CA LYS A 159 0.73 -11.58 0.50
C LYS A 159 1.29 -11.91 1.88
N TRP A 160 1.53 -10.91 2.71
CA TRP A 160 1.92 -11.03 4.12
C TRP A 160 0.74 -10.94 5.08
N TYR A 161 -0.27 -10.16 4.74
CA TYR A 161 -1.37 -9.79 5.61
C TYR A 161 -2.71 -10.10 4.98
N GLU A 162 -3.68 -10.42 5.82
CA GLU A 162 -5.06 -10.50 5.38
C GLU A 162 -5.60 -9.11 5.01
N ARG A 163 -6.64 -9.08 4.19
CA ARG A 163 -7.20 -7.82 3.66
C ARG A 163 -7.64 -6.85 4.75
N ASN A 164 -8.17 -7.36 5.85
CA ASN A 164 -8.74 -6.57 6.95
C ASN A 164 -7.79 -6.41 8.12
N GLU A 165 -6.55 -6.85 7.98
CA GLU A 165 -5.56 -6.75 9.04
C GLU A 165 -5.08 -5.32 9.18
N VAL A 166 -5.19 -4.78 10.40
CA VAL A 166 -4.77 -3.43 10.75
C VAL A 166 -3.33 -3.48 11.23
N ILE A 167 -2.48 -2.65 10.63
CA ILE A 167 -1.06 -2.58 11.01
C ILE A 167 -0.87 -1.39 11.95
N ASP A 168 -0.64 -1.70 13.20
CA ASP A 168 -0.39 -0.69 14.23
C ASP A 168 1.07 -0.22 14.24
N GLY A 169 1.28 0.97 14.79
CA GLY A 169 2.59 1.57 14.94
C GLY A 169 2.87 2.75 14.01
N PRO A 170 4.15 3.12 13.82
CA PRO A 170 4.53 4.18 12.89
C PRO A 170 4.05 3.92 11.46
N VAL A 171 3.93 4.98 10.68
CA VAL A 171 3.41 4.95 9.29
C VAL A 171 4.19 4.05 8.33
N TYR A 172 5.39 3.62 8.71
CA TYR A 172 6.24 2.69 7.96
C TYR A 172 6.26 1.27 8.56
N SER A 173 5.39 0.97 9.55
CA SER A 173 5.35 -0.33 10.22
C SER A 173 4.98 -1.48 9.30
N GLY A 174 5.39 -2.67 9.74
CA GLY A 174 5.06 -3.93 9.12
C GLY A 174 5.79 -4.21 7.80
N LYS A 175 5.36 -5.26 7.12
CA LYS A 175 5.84 -5.68 5.79
C LYS A 175 4.99 -5.04 4.69
N ASP A 176 5.44 -5.13 3.45
CA ASP A 176 4.70 -4.62 2.29
C ASP A 176 3.38 -5.37 2.12
N ARG A 177 2.33 -4.63 1.83
CA ARG A 177 1.00 -5.14 1.53
C ARG A 177 0.82 -5.22 0.03
N PHE A 178 0.64 -6.42 -0.51
CA PHE A 178 0.52 -6.64 -1.95
C PHE A 178 -0.69 -5.91 -2.55
N ASN A 179 -1.80 -5.87 -1.83
CA ASN A 179 -3.03 -5.19 -2.26
C ASN A 179 -2.89 -3.66 -2.25
N ALA A 180 -1.94 -3.09 -1.50
CA ALA A 180 -1.65 -1.66 -1.53
C ALA A 180 -1.09 -1.23 -2.89
N GLU A 181 -0.27 -2.06 -3.52
CA GLU A 181 0.24 -1.81 -4.88
C GLU A 181 -0.91 -1.80 -5.91
N ILE A 182 -1.84 -2.76 -5.81
CA ILE A 182 -3.01 -2.85 -6.69
C ILE A 182 -3.90 -1.61 -6.51
N MET A 183 -4.19 -1.24 -5.25
CA MET A 183 -5.04 -0.09 -4.95
C MET A 183 -4.40 1.23 -5.35
N ALA A 184 -3.07 1.37 -5.19
CA ALA A 184 -2.32 2.53 -5.65
C ALA A 184 -2.43 2.69 -7.18
N PHE A 185 -2.32 1.59 -7.96
CA PHE A 185 -2.50 1.61 -9.41
C PHE A 185 -3.92 2.10 -9.80
N TYR A 186 -4.97 1.53 -9.20
CA TYR A 186 -6.35 1.96 -9.48
C TYR A 186 -6.61 3.41 -9.06
N LEU A 187 -6.13 3.82 -7.88
CA LEU A 187 -6.28 5.19 -7.40
C LEU A 187 -5.54 6.18 -8.32
N GLY A 188 -4.32 5.85 -8.71
CA GLY A 188 -3.54 6.64 -9.65
C GLY A 188 -4.29 6.88 -10.97
N ALA A 189 -4.90 5.83 -11.52
CA ALA A 189 -5.71 5.94 -12.74
C ALA A 189 -6.96 6.83 -12.55
N ILE A 190 -7.67 6.71 -11.42
CA ILE A 190 -8.85 7.52 -11.09
C ILE A 190 -8.47 9.00 -10.94
N LEU A 191 -7.34 9.28 -10.30
CA LEU A 191 -6.84 10.64 -10.09
C LEU A 191 -6.15 11.23 -11.32
N ASN A 192 -6.02 10.45 -12.40
CA ASN A 192 -5.25 10.81 -13.58
C ASN A 192 -3.74 11.02 -13.30
N MET A 193 -3.25 10.40 -12.22
CA MET A 193 -1.84 10.33 -11.83
C MET A 193 -1.28 8.97 -12.23
N ARG A 194 -1.08 8.74 -13.52
CA ARG A 194 -0.63 7.45 -14.07
C ARG A 194 0.87 7.22 -13.89
N TRP A 195 1.35 7.47 -12.68
CA TRP A 195 2.75 7.40 -12.26
C TRP A 195 3.09 6.11 -11.50
N THR A 196 2.10 5.27 -11.26
CA THR A 196 2.26 3.95 -10.61
C THR A 196 2.44 2.87 -11.67
N PRO A 197 3.25 1.84 -11.44
CA PRO A 197 3.29 0.67 -12.33
C PRO A 197 1.93 -0.02 -12.42
N VAL A 198 1.67 -0.65 -13.57
CA VAL A 198 0.50 -1.53 -13.72
C VAL A 198 0.63 -2.70 -12.76
N ALA A 199 -0.43 -2.99 -12.00
CA ALA A 199 -0.43 -3.98 -10.93
C ALA A 199 -1.70 -4.83 -10.95
N ILE A 200 -1.54 -6.17 -10.79
CA ILE A 200 -2.67 -7.10 -10.69
C ILE A 200 -2.37 -8.23 -9.70
N GLY A 201 -3.41 -8.71 -9.01
CA GLY A 201 -3.30 -9.86 -8.12
C GLY A 201 -3.07 -11.16 -8.91
N ARG A 202 -2.15 -12.00 -8.42
CA ARG A 202 -1.85 -13.32 -8.99
C ARG A 202 -1.44 -14.30 -7.89
N LYS A 203 -1.85 -15.57 -8.04
CA LYS A 203 -1.28 -16.70 -7.30
C LYS A 203 -0.17 -17.36 -8.13
N ILE A 204 0.91 -17.75 -7.48
CA ILE A 204 2.01 -18.53 -8.07
C ILE A 204 2.14 -19.86 -7.34
N ASN A 205 2.49 -20.93 -8.04
CA ASN A 205 2.70 -22.24 -7.44
C ASN A 205 4.16 -22.36 -6.96
N LEU A 206 4.38 -22.40 -5.63
CA LEU A 206 5.72 -22.46 -5.05
C LEU A 206 6.44 -23.77 -5.34
N LYS A 207 5.72 -24.90 -5.47
CA LYS A 207 6.29 -26.19 -5.84
C LYS A 207 6.85 -26.13 -7.27
N GLU A 208 6.05 -25.64 -8.22
CA GLU A 208 6.49 -25.45 -9.61
C GLU A 208 7.69 -24.50 -9.68
N ILE A 209 7.63 -23.38 -8.94
CA ILE A 209 8.77 -22.45 -8.86
C ILE A 209 10.02 -23.17 -8.37
N TYR A 210 9.95 -23.88 -7.24
CA TYR A 210 11.08 -24.58 -6.65
C TYR A 210 11.68 -25.64 -7.57
N GLU A 211 10.84 -26.49 -8.15
CA GLU A 211 11.29 -27.65 -8.93
C GLU A 211 11.80 -27.28 -10.32
N GLN A 212 11.15 -26.30 -10.99
CA GLN A 212 11.32 -26.10 -12.44
C GLN A 212 11.78 -24.69 -12.84
N LYS A 213 11.42 -23.65 -12.09
CA LYS A 213 11.56 -22.25 -12.56
C LYS A 213 12.63 -21.45 -11.81
N ALA A 214 12.93 -21.79 -10.56
CA ALA A 214 13.88 -21.07 -9.72
C ALA A 214 15.32 -21.28 -10.19
N ASP A 215 16.08 -20.18 -10.27
CA ASP A 215 17.52 -20.30 -10.33
C ASP A 215 18.10 -20.86 -9.00
N LYS A 216 19.37 -21.25 -9.02
CA LYS A 216 20.03 -21.84 -7.85
C LYS A 216 19.99 -20.92 -6.62
N LEU A 217 20.11 -19.60 -6.82
CA LEU A 217 20.14 -18.64 -5.71
C LEU A 217 18.75 -18.46 -5.08
N LEU A 218 17.70 -18.47 -5.87
CA LEU A 218 16.34 -18.44 -5.36
C LEU A 218 16.01 -19.74 -4.63
N ARG A 219 16.34 -20.88 -5.23
CA ARG A 219 16.06 -22.21 -4.63
C ARG A 219 16.71 -22.35 -3.25
N ASN A 220 17.90 -21.78 -3.05
CA ASN A 220 18.59 -21.78 -1.75
C ASN A 220 17.89 -20.87 -0.70
N THR A 221 16.90 -20.09 -1.08
CA THR A 221 16.09 -19.25 -0.18
C THR A 221 14.64 -19.74 -0.10
N MET A 222 14.43 -20.99 -0.44
CA MET A 222 13.16 -21.70 -0.30
C MET A 222 13.39 -22.94 0.58
N THR A 223 12.38 -23.31 1.34
CA THR A 223 12.36 -24.49 2.17
C THR A 223 11.22 -25.42 1.78
N VAL A 224 11.45 -26.71 1.96
CA VAL A 224 10.44 -27.76 1.76
C VAL A 224 10.43 -28.58 3.04
N ASN A 225 9.27 -28.89 3.60
CA ASN A 225 9.16 -29.75 4.77
C ASN A 225 9.57 -31.19 4.45
N GLU A 226 9.80 -32.01 5.49
CA GLU A 226 10.29 -33.38 5.34
C GLU A 226 9.39 -34.25 4.47
N ASP A 227 8.08 -34.04 4.54
CA ASP A 227 7.09 -34.81 3.77
C ASP A 227 6.94 -34.32 2.30
N GLY A 228 7.61 -33.23 1.91
CA GLY A 228 7.51 -32.66 0.57
C GLY A 228 6.14 -32.03 0.26
N THR A 229 5.32 -31.77 1.28
CA THR A 229 3.94 -31.27 1.11
C THR A 229 3.84 -29.76 1.25
N GLN A 230 4.83 -29.08 1.86
CA GLN A 230 4.80 -27.65 2.07
C GLN A 230 6.04 -26.97 1.49
N TYR A 231 5.84 -25.99 0.64
CA TYR A 231 6.87 -25.17 0.03
C TYR A 231 6.78 -23.76 0.58
N CYS A 232 7.90 -23.24 1.09
CA CYS A 232 7.98 -21.91 1.68
C CYS A 232 9.11 -21.09 1.03
N LEU A 233 9.00 -19.77 1.12
CA LEU A 233 9.93 -18.81 0.54
C LEU A 233 10.27 -17.73 1.55
N PHE A 234 11.56 -17.53 1.86
CA PHE A 234 12.04 -16.36 2.62
C PHE A 234 12.77 -15.36 1.74
N GLY A 235 13.32 -15.81 0.60
CA GLY A 235 13.98 -14.97 -0.40
C GLY A 235 15.28 -14.32 0.09
N LYS A 236 15.80 -13.39 -0.72
CA LYS A 236 17.02 -12.65 -0.39
C LYS A 236 16.76 -11.14 -0.43
N CYS A 237 16.64 -10.51 0.73
CA CYS A 237 16.47 -9.07 0.89
C CYS A 237 17.09 -8.62 2.24
N PHE A 238 17.11 -7.30 2.51
CA PHE A 238 17.72 -6.79 3.73
C PHE A 238 17.04 -7.31 5.02
N PHE A 239 15.70 -7.37 5.03
CA PHE A 239 14.92 -7.86 6.18
C PHE A 239 14.43 -9.31 6.01
N CYS A 240 14.88 -10.03 4.98
CA CYS A 240 14.49 -11.41 4.77
C CYS A 240 15.20 -12.34 5.77
N LYS A 241 14.43 -13.18 6.44
CA LYS A 241 14.91 -14.20 7.39
C LYS A 241 14.21 -15.52 7.13
N GLU A 242 14.88 -16.61 7.36
CA GLU A 242 14.35 -17.96 7.15
C GLU A 242 13.19 -18.26 8.11
N GLU A 243 13.27 -17.77 9.36
CA GLU A 243 12.22 -17.92 10.37
C GLU A 243 10.91 -17.20 10.02
N GLU A 244 10.98 -16.28 9.07
CA GLU A 244 9.83 -15.54 8.57
C GLU A 244 9.44 -15.99 7.15
N ALA A 245 9.72 -17.25 6.78
CA ALA A 245 9.34 -17.76 5.47
C ALA A 245 7.81 -17.77 5.30
N ILE A 246 7.36 -17.40 4.09
CA ILE A 246 5.97 -17.46 3.73
C ILE A 246 5.71 -18.71 2.91
N CYS A 247 4.65 -19.45 3.24
CA CYS A 247 4.34 -20.73 2.63
C CYS A 247 3.14 -20.65 1.69
N GLY A 248 3.12 -21.55 0.73
CA GLY A 248 1.93 -21.78 -0.10
C GLY A 248 0.79 -22.42 0.70
N ASP A 249 -0.43 -22.30 0.18
CA ASP A 249 -1.60 -23.01 0.68
C ASP A 249 -1.50 -24.54 0.38
N ASP A 250 -2.55 -25.32 0.68
CA ASP A 250 -2.58 -26.77 0.47
C ASP A 250 -2.35 -27.19 -1.00
N GLU A 251 -2.60 -26.29 -1.95
CA GLU A 251 -2.31 -26.46 -3.37
C GLU A 251 -0.94 -25.87 -3.78
N HIS A 252 -0.11 -25.54 -2.80
CA HIS A 252 1.19 -24.85 -2.93
C HIS A 252 1.12 -23.44 -3.55
N MET A 253 -0.06 -22.82 -3.54
CA MET A 253 -0.29 -21.51 -4.14
C MET A 253 0.04 -20.39 -3.17
N LEU A 254 0.85 -19.44 -3.59
CA LEU A 254 1.14 -18.21 -2.87
C LEU A 254 0.48 -17.02 -3.58
N GLU A 255 -0.42 -16.35 -2.88
CA GLU A 255 -1.07 -15.13 -3.36
C GLU A 255 -0.11 -13.93 -3.29
N GLY A 256 -0.23 -13.00 -4.24
CA GLY A 256 0.54 -11.77 -4.25
C GLY A 256 0.13 -10.84 -5.38
N VAL A 257 0.95 -9.84 -5.63
CA VAL A 257 0.78 -8.90 -6.74
C VAL A 257 1.90 -9.09 -7.77
N ILE A 258 1.51 -9.04 -9.05
CA ILE A 258 2.42 -8.83 -10.17
C ILE A 258 2.45 -7.35 -10.51
N LEU A 259 3.66 -6.80 -10.55
CA LEU A 259 3.95 -5.45 -11.02
C LEU A 259 4.63 -5.53 -12.38
N TYR A 260 4.06 -4.86 -13.38
CA TYR A 260 4.70 -4.71 -14.68
C TYR A 260 6.02 -3.94 -14.51
N LEU A 261 7.12 -4.52 -14.98
CA LEU A 261 8.41 -3.84 -14.93
C LEU A 261 8.46 -2.80 -16.04
N VAL A 262 8.27 -1.56 -15.68
CA VAL A 262 8.28 -0.43 -16.60
C VAL A 262 9.63 -0.37 -17.34
N PRO A 263 9.63 -0.27 -18.66
CA PRO A 263 10.86 -0.17 -19.44
C PRO A 263 11.56 1.17 -19.24
N GLY A 264 12.88 1.16 -19.44
CA GLY A 264 13.73 2.35 -19.31
C GLY A 264 14.59 2.33 -18.06
N SER A 265 15.34 3.41 -17.89
CA SER A 265 16.17 3.66 -16.69
C SER A 265 15.44 4.59 -15.72
N PHE A 266 15.67 4.33 -14.44
CA PHE A 266 15.18 5.20 -13.37
C PHE A 266 16.37 5.77 -12.62
N GLU A 267 16.32 7.05 -12.36
CA GLU A 267 17.22 7.71 -11.42
C GLU A 267 16.59 7.68 -10.04
N LYS A 268 17.41 7.48 -9.01
CA LYS A 268 16.94 7.37 -7.63
C LYS A 268 17.55 8.47 -6.79
N TYR A 269 16.68 9.21 -6.10
CA TYR A 269 17.06 10.33 -5.24
C TYR A 269 16.54 10.11 -3.82
N ARG A 270 17.29 10.62 -2.86
CA ARG A 270 16.83 10.68 -1.48
C ARG A 270 15.73 11.71 -1.33
N SER A 271 14.62 11.35 -0.66
CA SER A 271 13.55 12.31 -0.41
C SER A 271 14.02 13.40 0.57
N PRO A 272 13.84 14.70 0.26
CA PRO A 272 14.11 15.76 1.20
C PRO A 272 13.29 15.64 2.50
N TRP A 273 12.09 15.07 2.40
CA TRP A 273 11.20 14.82 3.53
C TRP A 273 11.33 13.42 4.11
N GLN A 274 12.47 12.77 3.94
CA GLN A 274 12.75 11.49 4.54
C GLN A 274 12.73 11.58 6.07
N ARG A 275 12.14 10.59 6.73
CA ARG A 275 12.16 10.41 8.19
C ARG A 275 13.51 9.88 8.65
N THR A 276 13.83 10.08 9.93
CA THR A 276 15.09 9.57 10.50
C THR A 276 15.02 8.07 10.81
N TYR A 277 13.84 7.51 11.02
CA TYR A 277 13.61 6.14 11.52
C TYR A 277 14.33 5.87 12.87
N LYS A 278 14.70 6.91 13.60
CA LYS A 278 15.34 6.81 14.91
C LYS A 278 14.42 7.41 15.97
N ASP A 279 14.35 6.73 17.10
CA ASP A 279 13.60 7.23 18.24
C ASP A 279 14.23 8.55 18.74
N ASN A 280 13.39 9.52 19.07
CA ASN A 280 13.76 10.82 19.63
C ASN A 280 14.68 11.70 18.74
N GLN A 281 14.77 11.40 17.44
CA GLN A 281 15.47 12.24 16.49
C GLN A 281 14.52 12.75 15.41
N LEU A 282 14.35 14.05 15.32
CA LEU A 282 13.57 14.70 14.27
C LEU A 282 14.42 14.90 13.01
N ALA A 283 13.78 14.83 11.86
CA ALA A 283 14.39 15.25 10.61
C ALA A 283 14.33 16.78 10.46
N PRO A 284 15.24 17.42 9.69
CA PRO A 284 15.25 18.88 9.52
C PRO A 284 13.90 19.47 9.11
N TRP A 285 13.14 18.78 8.28
CA TRP A 285 11.79 19.21 7.86
C TRP A 285 10.74 19.13 8.98
N GLU A 286 10.98 18.33 10.02
CA GLU A 286 10.12 18.25 11.20
C GLU A 286 10.40 19.37 12.21
N GLU A 287 11.60 19.94 12.18
CA GLU A 287 12.04 21.02 13.07
C GLU A 287 11.79 22.41 12.48
N ASP A 288 11.99 22.57 11.16
CA ASP A 288 11.90 23.86 10.45
C ASP A 288 10.62 23.94 9.60
N MET A 289 9.72 24.84 9.98
CA MET A 289 8.50 25.11 9.21
C MET A 289 8.75 25.73 7.84
N ASN A 290 9.88 26.43 7.70
CA ASN A 290 10.30 27.05 6.45
C ASN A 290 11.28 26.17 5.65
N TYR A 291 11.36 24.88 5.98
CA TYR A 291 12.29 23.94 5.37
C TYR A 291 12.27 23.96 3.83
N CYS A 292 11.12 24.18 3.22
CA CYS A 292 10.99 24.28 1.77
C CYS A 292 11.87 25.42 1.17
N ASN A 293 12.12 26.51 1.91
CA ASN A 293 12.99 27.57 1.41
C ASN A 293 14.42 27.07 1.17
N THR A 294 14.88 26.11 1.95
CA THR A 294 16.21 25.49 1.78
C THR A 294 16.30 24.58 0.56
N LEU A 295 15.16 24.22 -0.03
CA LEU A 295 15.07 23.32 -1.19
C LEU A 295 14.92 24.08 -2.51
N LYS A 296 14.43 25.33 -2.48
CA LYS A 296 14.20 26.15 -3.68
C LYS A 296 15.48 26.40 -4.48
N ASP A 297 16.63 26.43 -3.80
CA ASP A 297 17.93 26.59 -4.43
C ASP A 297 18.55 25.27 -4.92
N LYS A 298 17.99 24.12 -4.48
CA LYS A 298 18.53 22.77 -4.75
C LYS A 298 17.72 22.00 -5.76
N LEU A 299 16.43 22.28 -5.87
CA LEU A 299 15.49 21.57 -6.73
C LEU A 299 14.82 22.57 -7.67
N SER A 300 14.55 22.12 -8.89
CA SER A 300 13.71 22.91 -9.82
C SER A 300 12.30 23.07 -9.25
N TYR A 301 11.63 24.14 -9.63
CA TYR A 301 10.24 24.38 -9.23
C TYR A 301 9.30 23.23 -9.67
N SER A 302 9.52 22.70 -10.88
CA SER A 302 8.79 21.52 -11.37
C SER A 302 8.96 20.32 -10.45
N ARG A 303 10.21 20.04 -10.02
CA ARG A 303 10.49 18.94 -9.09
C ARG A 303 9.83 19.14 -7.72
N LEU A 304 9.81 20.36 -7.22
CA LEU A 304 9.12 20.66 -5.96
C LEU A 304 7.62 20.40 -6.07
N LEU A 305 6.98 20.79 -7.18
CA LEU A 305 5.56 20.50 -7.42
C LEU A 305 5.31 19.00 -7.57
N ASP A 306 6.17 18.26 -8.28
CA ASP A 306 6.06 16.80 -8.35
C ASP A 306 6.08 16.17 -6.95
N LEU A 307 6.97 16.61 -6.07
CA LEU A 307 7.07 16.08 -4.70
C LEU A 307 5.87 16.48 -3.83
N VAL A 308 5.27 17.63 -4.08
CA VAL A 308 3.98 18.01 -3.45
C VAL A 308 2.87 17.08 -3.89
N ASP A 309 2.73 16.83 -5.20
CA ASP A 309 1.72 15.91 -5.75
C ASP A 309 1.93 14.48 -5.24
N VAL A 310 3.18 14.02 -5.17
CA VAL A 310 3.54 12.73 -4.55
C VAL A 310 3.11 12.68 -3.09
N SER A 311 3.30 13.76 -2.31
CA SER A 311 2.89 13.79 -0.92
C SER A 311 1.36 13.72 -0.73
N ILE A 312 0.61 14.32 -1.65
CA ILE A 312 -0.85 14.21 -1.67
C ILE A 312 -1.27 12.77 -1.97
N PHE A 313 -0.67 12.14 -2.98
CA PHE A 313 -0.93 10.75 -3.29
C PHE A 313 -0.57 9.82 -2.12
N ASP A 314 0.63 9.97 -1.56
CA ASP A 314 1.09 9.18 -0.42
C ASP A 314 0.21 9.36 0.82
N PHE A 315 -0.33 10.56 1.04
CA PHE A 315 -1.29 10.81 2.10
C PHE A 315 -2.61 10.06 1.85
N LEU A 316 -3.14 10.08 0.61
CA LEU A 316 -4.38 9.38 0.28
C LEU A 316 -4.27 7.86 0.50
N ILE A 317 -3.10 7.28 0.27
CA ILE A 317 -2.83 5.86 0.52
C ILE A 317 -2.19 5.60 1.89
N GLN A 318 -1.87 6.65 2.68
CA GLN A 318 -1.16 6.57 3.96
C GLN A 318 0.21 5.88 3.85
N ASN A 319 0.97 6.17 2.78
CA ASN A 319 2.33 5.66 2.58
C ASN A 319 3.37 6.64 3.15
N GLY A 320 3.81 6.45 4.36
CA GLY A 320 4.84 7.31 4.98
C GLY A 320 6.27 6.78 4.89
N ASP A 321 6.52 5.77 4.08
CA ASP A 321 7.86 5.15 3.92
C ASP A 321 8.58 5.56 2.63
N ARG A 322 8.11 6.58 1.92
CA ARG A 322 8.78 7.06 0.70
C ARG A 322 10.04 7.88 1.02
N HIS A 323 11.07 7.17 1.48
CA HIS A 323 12.36 7.74 1.84
C HIS A 323 13.26 8.05 0.63
N HIS A 324 12.93 7.51 -0.52
CA HIS A 324 13.48 7.84 -1.83
C HIS A 324 12.35 8.12 -2.81
N TYR A 325 12.66 8.87 -3.86
CA TYR A 325 11.81 8.94 -5.04
C TYR A 325 12.63 8.58 -6.28
N GLU A 326 11.99 7.92 -7.20
CA GLU A 326 12.55 7.57 -8.48
C GLU A 326 11.97 8.48 -9.55
N THR A 327 12.79 8.79 -10.56
CA THR A 327 12.35 9.55 -11.72
C THR A 327 12.60 8.77 -13.00
N ARG A 328 11.70 8.93 -13.93
CA ARG A 328 11.87 8.57 -15.32
C ARG A 328 11.82 9.86 -16.12
N GLU A 329 12.91 10.15 -16.85
CA GLU A 329 13.06 11.49 -17.43
C GLU A 329 12.93 12.57 -16.33
N ASP A 330 12.07 13.56 -16.50
CA ASP A 330 11.87 14.63 -15.51
C ASP A 330 10.69 14.41 -14.56
N ARG A 331 9.99 13.27 -14.65
CA ARG A 331 8.80 13.00 -13.81
C ARG A 331 9.09 11.98 -12.72
N VAL A 332 8.56 12.25 -11.53
CA VAL A 332 8.57 11.29 -10.42
C VAL A 332 7.63 10.12 -10.72
N VAL A 333 8.07 8.90 -10.45
CA VAL A 333 7.28 7.69 -10.55
C VAL A 333 6.98 7.13 -9.15
N LEU A 334 5.78 6.58 -8.97
CA LEU A 334 5.28 6.09 -7.69
C LEU A 334 5.51 4.57 -7.58
N ILE A 335 6.77 4.19 -7.38
CA ILE A 335 7.18 2.81 -7.12
C ILE A 335 7.15 2.54 -5.62
N ASP A 336 6.93 1.28 -5.22
CA ASP A 336 6.99 0.81 -3.83
C ASP A 336 5.91 1.44 -2.93
N ASN A 337 4.65 1.13 -3.26
CA ASN A 337 3.46 1.59 -2.54
C ASN A 337 3.01 0.61 -1.43
N GLY A 338 3.77 -0.44 -1.18
CA GLY A 338 3.42 -1.54 -0.27
C GLY A 338 3.18 -1.14 1.18
N LYS A 339 3.64 0.03 1.62
CA LYS A 339 3.35 0.55 2.98
C LYS A 339 2.01 1.29 3.06
N GLY A 340 1.34 1.53 1.96
CA GLY A 340 0.02 2.17 1.93
C GLY A 340 -1.09 1.33 2.55
N PHE A 341 -2.22 1.96 2.90
CA PHE A 341 -3.46 1.33 3.40
C PHE A 341 -3.31 0.44 4.64
N GLY A 342 -2.36 0.75 5.53
CA GLY A 342 -2.05 -0.10 6.67
C GLY A 342 -2.99 0.04 7.86
N ASN A 343 -3.42 1.26 8.18
CA ASN A 343 -4.30 1.54 9.30
C ASN A 343 -5.37 2.56 8.92
N PRO A 344 -6.64 2.15 8.79
CA PRO A 344 -7.73 3.06 8.42
C PRO A 344 -8.17 3.99 9.55
N ASN A 345 -7.67 3.79 10.77
CA ASN A 345 -8.07 4.55 11.95
C ASN A 345 -7.16 5.74 12.26
N VAL A 346 -6.05 5.88 11.50
CA VAL A 346 -5.03 6.92 11.76
C VAL A 346 -4.75 7.70 10.49
N ASP A 347 -4.79 9.03 10.60
CA ASP A 347 -4.36 9.95 9.53
C ASP A 347 -2.96 10.49 9.86
N PHE A 348 -1.97 10.08 9.09
CA PHE A 348 -0.60 10.57 9.20
C PHE A 348 -0.43 11.88 8.40
N ILE A 349 -0.95 12.99 8.95
CA ILE A 349 -1.00 14.29 8.28
C ILE A 349 0.39 14.85 7.94
N ASP A 350 1.41 14.44 8.66
CA ASP A 350 2.79 14.81 8.40
C ASP A 350 3.35 14.30 7.05
N ILE A 351 2.70 13.34 6.41
CA ILE A 351 2.99 12.98 5.00
C ILE A 351 2.78 14.19 4.07
N LEU A 352 1.85 15.09 4.39
CA LEU A 352 1.58 16.30 3.61
C LEU A 352 2.57 17.46 3.90
N ALA A 353 3.68 17.20 4.61
CA ALA A 353 4.67 18.26 4.89
C ALA A 353 5.13 19.03 3.64
N PRO A 354 5.41 18.39 2.47
CA PRO A 354 5.74 19.11 1.24
C PRO A 354 4.69 20.14 0.83
N LEU A 355 3.40 19.75 0.86
CA LEU A 355 2.30 20.64 0.52
C LEU A 355 2.26 21.87 1.44
N TYR A 356 2.37 21.67 2.76
CA TYR A 356 2.24 22.74 3.73
C TYR A 356 3.44 23.65 3.79
N GLN A 357 4.62 23.12 3.59
CA GLN A 357 5.86 23.91 3.67
C GLN A 357 6.17 24.66 2.37
N CYS A 358 5.68 24.15 1.22
CA CYS A 358 5.99 24.74 -0.08
C CYS A 358 4.86 25.53 -0.72
N CYS A 359 3.61 25.26 -0.39
CA CYS A 359 2.44 25.80 -1.13
C CYS A 359 1.45 26.59 -0.25
N VAL A 360 1.63 26.66 1.08
CA VAL A 360 0.69 27.34 2.00
C VAL A 360 1.37 28.51 2.70
#